data_f9b51a76d2c10762d45a43b9fe2fd030
#
_entry.id   f9b51a76d2c10762d45a43b9fe2fd030
#
_cell.length_a   1.000
_cell.length_b   1.000
_cell.length_c   1.000
_cell.angle_alpha   90.00
_cell.angle_beta   90.00
_cell.angle_gamma   90.00
#
_symmetry.space_group_name_H-M   'P 1'
#
loop_
_entity.id
_entity.type
_entity.pdbx_description
1 polymer ?
#
loop_
_entity_poly.entity_id
_entity_poly.type
_entity_poly.pdbx_seq_one_letter_code
_entity_poly.pdbx_strand_id
1 'polypeptide(L)'
;MNRVTDRGIWIESDVPLADTSEWTIPLRLAKAVADGESANLGSVSPLLASNLETIRDIYAAWIDGGHQVPLNFELSSDAALAAKGVSLFFSGGVDSFYSLIKHRDEVDNLVLIHGFDVPLADTKTFDLTEAQAREAARLFGKRLIEVRTNLHWEQPGVPGGWGMYHGPALAAVTYALAPLHGRMYIASSYSYADLHPWGSHPLLDPLWSTEAVRIVHDGGETRMDKLRVLVQYPEALSRLRVCWENLGEYNCGLCEKCVRTMLGLRALGVDRCAAFPDTLTQELVRQQELSHDSALFWRELLCPGLPPTFQAAVQSAIHSYDAGLPPRTGHLKRGVKRWLYALLHSVRALMSPIDRS
;
A
#
# COMPACT_ATOMS: atom_id res chain seq x y z
N MET A 1 -4.70 -23.26 -5.74
CA MET A 1 -3.89 -22.05 -5.98
C MET A 1 -2.60 -22.44 -6.68
N ASN A 2 -2.16 -21.63 -7.64
CA ASN A 2 -0.85 -21.78 -8.25
C ASN A 2 0.20 -21.15 -7.36
N ARG A 3 1.43 -21.67 -7.34
CA ARG A 3 2.48 -21.17 -6.44
C ARG A 3 3.85 -21.16 -7.10
N VAL A 4 4.61 -20.08 -6.91
CA VAL A 4 6.05 -19.99 -7.20
C VAL A 4 6.82 -19.79 -5.90
N THR A 5 8.03 -20.37 -5.82
CA THR A 5 8.84 -20.29 -4.60
C THR A 5 10.33 -20.12 -4.93
N ASP A 6 11.05 -19.33 -4.13
CA ASP A 6 12.51 -19.27 -4.13
C ASP A 6 13.02 -19.02 -2.70
N ARG A 7 13.90 -19.90 -2.19
CA ARG A 7 14.58 -19.76 -0.88
C ARG A 7 13.66 -19.39 0.30
N GLY A 8 12.48 -20.03 0.37
CA GLY A 8 11.49 -19.79 1.44
C GLY A 8 10.51 -18.65 1.16
N ILE A 9 10.79 -17.78 0.20
CA ILE A 9 9.84 -16.77 -0.29
C ILE A 9 8.87 -17.41 -1.27
N TRP A 10 7.61 -17.02 -1.24
CA TRP A 10 6.60 -17.57 -2.12
C TRP A 10 5.51 -16.56 -2.49
N ILE A 11 4.92 -16.79 -3.67
CA ILE A 11 3.74 -16.07 -4.19
C ILE A 11 2.73 -17.15 -4.62
N GLU A 12 1.50 -17.02 -4.15
CA GLU A 12 0.36 -17.87 -4.54
C GLU A 12 -0.75 -17.02 -5.16
N SER A 13 -1.46 -17.56 -6.14
CA SER A 13 -2.64 -16.91 -6.74
C SER A 13 -3.67 -17.92 -7.21
N ASP A 14 -4.91 -17.45 -7.36
CA ASP A 14 -6.02 -18.19 -7.99
C ASP A 14 -5.89 -18.27 -9.52
N VAL A 15 -5.00 -17.45 -10.12
CA VAL A 15 -4.69 -17.48 -11.55
C VAL A 15 -3.34 -18.15 -11.84
N PRO A 16 -3.06 -18.57 -13.08
CA PRO A 16 -1.75 -19.07 -13.49
C PRO A 16 -0.64 -18.04 -13.23
N LEU A 17 0.47 -18.52 -12.70
CA LEU A 17 1.69 -17.74 -12.50
C LEU A 17 2.72 -18.05 -13.59
N ALA A 18 3.63 -17.10 -13.84
CA ALA A 18 4.72 -17.28 -14.78
C ALA A 18 5.69 -18.38 -14.27
N ASP A 19 6.06 -19.28 -15.15
CA ASP A 19 7.05 -20.33 -14.88
C ASP A 19 8.47 -19.83 -15.23
N THR A 20 8.87 -18.75 -14.58
CA THR A 20 10.20 -18.14 -14.72
C THR A 20 10.74 -17.73 -13.37
N SER A 21 12.06 -17.57 -13.25
CA SER A 21 12.69 -17.04 -12.02
C SER A 21 12.75 -15.50 -12.01
N GLU A 22 12.28 -14.82 -13.06
CA GLU A 22 12.40 -13.37 -13.23
C GLU A 22 11.74 -12.59 -12.07
N TRP A 23 10.66 -13.13 -11.49
CA TRP A 23 10.03 -12.53 -10.31
C TRP A 23 10.95 -12.36 -9.10
N THR A 24 12.07 -13.08 -9.04
CA THR A 24 13.04 -12.95 -7.93
C THR A 24 14.04 -11.82 -8.14
N ILE A 25 14.16 -11.28 -9.35
CA ILE A 25 15.19 -10.27 -9.72
C ILE A 25 15.06 -9.01 -8.86
N PRO A 26 13.88 -8.37 -8.70
CA PRO A 26 13.75 -7.17 -7.88
C PRO A 26 14.18 -7.40 -6.43
N LEU A 27 13.84 -8.57 -5.87
CA LEU A 27 14.14 -8.94 -4.49
C LEU A 27 15.64 -9.17 -4.28
N ARG A 28 16.28 -9.88 -5.22
CA ARG A 28 17.73 -10.17 -5.20
C ARG A 28 18.55 -8.90 -5.37
N LEU A 29 18.13 -7.99 -6.26
CA LEU A 29 18.84 -6.72 -6.48
C LEU A 29 18.78 -5.84 -5.23
N ALA A 30 17.60 -5.64 -4.64
CA ALA A 30 17.43 -4.84 -3.43
C ALA A 30 18.28 -5.40 -2.27
N LYS A 31 18.29 -6.73 -2.09
CA LYS A 31 19.13 -7.38 -1.08
C LYS A 31 20.62 -7.19 -1.37
N ALA A 32 21.08 -7.43 -2.59
CA ALA A 32 22.48 -7.31 -2.97
C ALA A 32 23.02 -5.90 -2.70
N VAL A 33 22.24 -4.86 -3.07
CA VAL A 33 22.58 -3.46 -2.80
C VAL A 33 22.68 -3.17 -1.31
N ALA A 34 21.80 -3.74 -0.48
CA ALA A 34 21.81 -3.58 0.96
C ALA A 34 23.01 -4.28 1.62
N ASP A 35 23.36 -5.48 1.14
CA ASP A 35 24.42 -6.30 1.72
C ASP A 35 25.84 -5.96 1.19
N GLY A 36 25.93 -5.21 0.07
CA GLY A 36 27.21 -4.94 -0.61
C GLY A 36 27.76 -6.16 -1.37
N GLU A 37 26.89 -7.13 -1.71
CA GLU A 37 27.28 -8.36 -2.43
C GLU A 37 26.92 -8.28 -3.92
N SER A 38 27.60 -9.10 -4.76
CA SER A 38 27.26 -9.19 -6.18
C SER A 38 25.83 -9.69 -6.38
N ALA A 39 25.04 -8.98 -7.21
CA ALA A 39 23.68 -9.37 -7.56
C ALA A 39 23.68 -10.45 -8.64
N ASN A 40 23.37 -11.70 -8.26
CA ASN A 40 23.23 -12.82 -9.20
C ASN A 40 21.75 -12.96 -9.60
N LEU A 41 21.40 -12.46 -10.77
CA LEU A 41 20.01 -12.24 -11.19
C LEU A 41 19.45 -13.34 -12.10
N GLY A 42 20.33 -14.19 -12.67
CA GLY A 42 19.94 -15.27 -13.59
C GLY A 42 19.59 -14.74 -14.98
N SER A 43 18.52 -15.25 -15.59
CA SER A 43 18.06 -14.82 -16.91
C SER A 43 17.17 -13.58 -16.79
N VAL A 44 17.51 -12.52 -17.52
CA VAL A 44 16.88 -11.19 -17.45
C VAL A 44 16.42 -10.77 -18.85
N SER A 45 15.20 -10.26 -18.96
CA SER A 45 14.70 -9.71 -20.22
C SER A 45 15.52 -8.48 -20.66
N PRO A 46 15.74 -8.27 -21.99
CA PRO A 46 16.60 -7.20 -22.50
C PRO A 46 16.21 -5.79 -22.01
N LEU A 47 14.92 -5.48 -21.98
CA LEU A 47 14.44 -4.17 -21.48
C LEU A 47 14.79 -3.97 -20.01
N LEU A 48 14.53 -4.95 -19.15
CA LEU A 48 14.88 -4.88 -17.74
C LEU A 48 16.40 -4.78 -17.57
N ALA A 49 17.17 -5.57 -18.32
CA ALA A 49 18.63 -5.55 -18.27
C ALA A 49 19.20 -4.15 -18.55
N SER A 50 18.61 -3.40 -19.51
CA SER A 50 19.02 -2.03 -19.82
C SER A 50 18.78 -1.04 -18.68
N ASN A 51 17.88 -1.35 -17.73
CA ASN A 51 17.50 -0.50 -16.61
C ASN A 51 18.21 -0.87 -15.28
N LEU A 52 18.78 -2.09 -15.17
CA LEU A 52 19.28 -2.62 -13.91
C LEU A 52 20.36 -1.75 -13.25
N GLU A 53 21.28 -1.17 -14.03
CA GLU A 53 22.31 -0.27 -13.49
C GLU A 53 21.69 0.98 -12.87
N THR A 54 20.71 1.59 -13.56
CA THR A 54 20.00 2.76 -13.03
C THR A 54 19.23 2.42 -11.75
N ILE A 55 18.54 1.28 -11.73
CA ILE A 55 17.83 0.82 -10.53
C ILE A 55 18.80 0.59 -9.37
N ARG A 56 19.91 -0.12 -9.61
CA ARG A 56 20.96 -0.31 -8.61
C ARG A 56 21.47 1.00 -8.04
N ASP A 57 21.78 1.96 -8.90
CA ASP A 57 22.36 3.24 -8.51
C ASP A 57 21.38 4.08 -7.69
N ILE A 58 20.09 4.06 -8.04
CA ILE A 58 19.04 4.72 -7.25
C ILE A 58 18.95 4.06 -5.87
N TYR A 59 18.86 2.73 -5.79
CA TYR A 59 18.82 2.02 -4.49
C TYR A 59 20.08 2.23 -3.68
N ALA A 60 21.27 2.22 -4.29
CA ALA A 60 22.53 2.48 -3.61
C ALA A 60 22.58 3.89 -3.01
N ALA A 61 21.94 4.86 -3.68
CA ALA A 61 21.85 6.24 -3.17
C ALA A 61 20.77 6.42 -2.06
N TRP A 62 19.71 5.60 -2.07
CA TRP A 62 18.55 5.79 -1.19
C TRP A 62 18.55 4.89 0.04
N ILE A 63 19.13 3.68 -0.07
CA ILE A 63 19.28 2.77 1.06
C ILE A 63 20.45 3.26 1.92
N ASP A 64 20.21 3.45 3.21
CA ASP A 64 21.26 3.82 4.16
C ASP A 64 22.34 2.72 4.18
N GLY A 65 23.58 3.11 3.87
CA GLY A 65 24.69 2.16 3.66
C GLY A 65 24.59 1.33 2.38
N GLY A 66 23.77 1.76 1.39
CA GLY A 66 23.61 1.06 0.11
C GLY A 66 24.89 1.06 -0.75
N HIS A 67 25.08 -0.01 -1.50
CA HIS A 67 26.31 -0.26 -2.29
C HIS A 67 26.03 -0.35 -3.79
N GLN A 68 26.92 0.22 -4.60
CA GLN A 68 26.98 -0.08 -6.02
C GLN A 68 27.64 -1.45 -6.21
N VAL A 69 26.83 -2.47 -6.48
CA VAL A 69 27.28 -3.84 -6.57
C VAL A 69 27.43 -4.31 -8.03
N PRO A 70 28.31 -5.29 -8.32
CA PRO A 70 28.37 -5.94 -9.63
C PRO A 70 27.05 -6.66 -9.94
N LEU A 71 26.59 -6.55 -11.19
CA LEU A 71 25.39 -7.20 -11.70
C LEU A 71 25.80 -8.38 -12.58
N ASN A 72 25.41 -9.59 -12.19
CA ASN A 72 25.68 -10.83 -12.93
C ASN A 72 24.36 -11.39 -13.43
N PHE A 73 24.18 -11.43 -14.75
CA PHE A 73 23.00 -11.96 -15.41
C PHE A 73 23.30 -12.42 -16.84
N GLU A 74 22.40 -13.23 -17.37
CA GLU A 74 22.37 -13.61 -18.79
C GLU A 74 21.13 -12.96 -19.44
N LEU A 75 21.24 -12.54 -20.69
CA LEU A 75 20.06 -12.04 -21.40
C LEU A 75 19.15 -13.22 -21.77
N SER A 76 17.86 -13.06 -21.45
CA SER A 76 16.84 -13.99 -21.90
C SER A 76 16.74 -13.97 -23.42
N SER A 77 16.74 -15.16 -24.05
CA SER A 77 16.45 -15.31 -25.47
C SER A 77 14.97 -15.28 -25.80
N ASP A 78 14.12 -15.49 -24.79
CA ASP A 78 12.69 -15.61 -24.94
C ASP A 78 12.04 -14.24 -24.72
N ALA A 79 11.69 -13.56 -25.82
CA ALA A 79 10.82 -12.40 -25.77
C ALA A 79 9.39 -12.89 -25.40
N ALA A 80 9.07 -12.88 -24.12
CA ALA A 80 7.70 -13.19 -23.68
C ALA A 80 6.73 -12.19 -24.33
N LEU A 81 5.73 -12.69 -25.05
CA LEU A 81 4.68 -11.84 -25.62
C LEU A 81 3.85 -11.25 -24.48
N ALA A 82 3.70 -9.93 -24.50
CA ALA A 82 2.85 -9.24 -23.52
C ALA A 82 1.41 -9.75 -23.59
N ALA A 83 0.85 -10.14 -22.47
CA ALA A 83 -0.59 -10.38 -22.35
C ALA A 83 -1.37 -9.06 -22.58
N LYS A 84 -2.65 -9.17 -22.97
CA LYS A 84 -3.44 -7.98 -23.30
C LYS A 84 -4.06 -7.30 -22.06
N GLY A 85 -4.17 -7.99 -20.93
CA GLY A 85 -4.85 -7.48 -19.74
C GLY A 85 -4.15 -6.28 -19.10
N VAL A 86 -4.93 -5.45 -18.44
CA VAL A 86 -4.47 -4.32 -17.62
C VAL A 86 -4.88 -4.56 -16.18
N SER A 87 -3.92 -4.50 -15.27
CA SER A 87 -4.15 -4.74 -13.85
C SER A 87 -3.77 -3.53 -13.00
N LEU A 88 -4.39 -3.43 -11.83
CA LEU A 88 -4.11 -2.42 -10.81
C LEU A 88 -3.94 -3.11 -9.46
N PHE A 89 -2.86 -2.81 -8.72
CA PHE A 89 -2.77 -3.19 -7.32
C PHE A 89 -3.82 -2.46 -6.50
N PHE A 90 -4.66 -3.22 -5.80
CA PHE A 90 -5.85 -2.69 -5.16
C PHE A 90 -5.93 -3.11 -3.69
N SER A 91 -5.64 -2.19 -2.79
CA SER A 91 -5.74 -2.37 -1.33
C SER A 91 -7.07 -1.88 -0.74
N GLY A 92 -7.93 -1.26 -1.54
CA GLY A 92 -9.13 -0.55 -1.08
C GLY A 92 -8.84 0.81 -0.43
N GLY A 93 -7.59 1.27 -0.48
CA GLY A 93 -7.17 2.59 0.02
C GLY A 93 -7.54 3.74 -0.92
N VAL A 94 -7.35 4.97 -0.42
CA VAL A 94 -7.63 6.20 -1.19
C VAL A 94 -6.91 6.20 -2.54
N ASP A 95 -5.61 5.82 -2.55
CA ASP A 95 -4.79 5.87 -3.76
C ASP A 95 -5.25 4.84 -4.79
N SER A 96 -5.50 3.60 -4.36
CA SER A 96 -5.93 2.53 -5.26
C SER A 96 -7.34 2.76 -5.81
N PHE A 97 -8.27 3.31 -5.02
CA PHE A 97 -9.58 3.72 -5.54
C PHE A 97 -9.48 4.90 -6.50
N TYR A 98 -8.60 5.87 -6.22
CA TYR A 98 -8.35 6.98 -7.13
C TYR A 98 -7.87 6.48 -8.50
N SER A 99 -6.85 5.62 -8.52
CA SER A 99 -6.34 5.02 -9.77
C SER A 99 -7.39 4.15 -10.46
N LEU A 100 -8.21 3.39 -9.72
CA LEU A 100 -9.32 2.62 -10.29
C LEU A 100 -10.33 3.52 -11.00
N ILE A 101 -10.73 4.63 -10.39
CA ILE A 101 -11.71 5.58 -10.97
C ILE A 101 -11.11 6.25 -12.21
N LYS A 102 -9.86 6.70 -12.13
CA LYS A 102 -9.13 7.37 -13.21
C LYS A 102 -8.97 6.47 -14.44
N HIS A 103 -8.68 5.19 -14.23
CA HIS A 103 -8.41 4.20 -15.28
C HIS A 103 -9.51 3.17 -15.45
N ARG A 104 -10.75 3.51 -15.02
CA ARG A 104 -11.89 2.57 -14.99
C ARG A 104 -12.21 1.92 -16.34
N ASP A 105 -11.92 2.61 -17.45
CA ASP A 105 -12.28 2.12 -18.78
C ASP A 105 -11.21 1.20 -19.38
N GLU A 106 -10.01 1.14 -18.82
CA GLU A 106 -8.91 0.30 -19.30
C GLU A 106 -8.50 -0.82 -18.34
N VAL A 107 -8.65 -0.65 -17.02
CA VAL A 107 -8.30 -1.68 -16.05
C VAL A 107 -9.27 -2.84 -16.15
N ASP A 108 -8.74 -4.05 -16.29
CA ASP A 108 -9.51 -5.30 -16.31
C ASP A 108 -9.54 -5.97 -14.92
N ASN A 109 -8.39 -5.95 -14.22
CA ASN A 109 -8.19 -6.73 -13.00
C ASN A 109 -7.75 -5.84 -11.84
N LEU A 110 -8.29 -6.12 -10.67
CA LEU A 110 -7.84 -5.60 -9.37
C LEU A 110 -7.04 -6.69 -8.65
N VAL A 111 -5.81 -6.40 -8.26
CA VAL A 111 -4.92 -7.36 -7.58
C VAL A 111 -4.85 -7.04 -6.11
N LEU A 112 -5.47 -7.88 -5.27
CA LEU A 112 -5.44 -7.79 -3.81
C LEU A 112 -4.37 -8.73 -3.25
N ILE A 113 -3.48 -8.22 -2.40
CA ILE A 113 -2.37 -9.00 -1.83
C ILE A 113 -2.59 -9.22 -0.33
N HIS A 114 -2.75 -10.49 0.07
CA HIS A 114 -2.68 -10.94 1.45
C HIS A 114 -1.21 -11.20 1.85
N GLY A 115 -0.76 -10.58 2.91
CA GLY A 115 0.62 -10.64 3.38
C GLY A 115 1.38 -9.31 3.27
N PHE A 116 0.77 -8.26 2.67
CA PHE A 116 1.33 -6.90 2.66
C PHE A 116 0.73 -6.05 3.79
N ASP A 117 -0.40 -5.39 3.54
CA ASP A 117 -1.05 -4.52 4.55
C ASP A 117 -1.72 -5.32 5.67
N VAL A 118 -2.22 -6.52 5.37
CA VAL A 118 -2.82 -7.43 6.32
C VAL A 118 -1.91 -8.65 6.50
N PRO A 119 -1.43 -8.94 7.73
CA PRO A 119 -0.61 -10.11 8.01
C PRO A 119 -1.30 -11.41 7.60
N LEU A 120 -0.54 -12.39 7.09
CA LEU A 120 -1.08 -13.71 6.71
C LEU A 120 -1.82 -14.43 7.85
N ALA A 121 -1.43 -14.18 9.10
CA ALA A 121 -2.08 -14.76 10.28
C ALA A 121 -3.42 -14.08 10.64
N ASP A 122 -3.69 -12.87 10.12
CA ASP A 122 -4.93 -12.14 10.37
C ASP A 122 -5.96 -12.41 9.27
N THR A 123 -6.44 -13.62 9.22
CA THR A 123 -7.44 -14.07 8.23
C THR A 123 -8.76 -13.31 8.37
N LYS A 124 -9.18 -12.99 9.61
CA LYS A 124 -10.43 -12.26 9.86
C LYS A 124 -10.44 -10.88 9.20
N THR A 125 -9.38 -10.10 9.40
CA THR A 125 -9.25 -8.77 8.76
C THR A 125 -9.11 -8.91 7.25
N PHE A 126 -8.43 -9.97 6.78
CA PHE A 126 -8.30 -10.21 5.35
C PHE A 126 -9.64 -10.58 4.72
N ASP A 127 -10.43 -11.48 5.32
CA ASP A 127 -11.75 -11.87 4.82
C ASP A 127 -12.68 -10.66 4.65
N LEU A 128 -12.66 -9.72 5.63
CA LEU A 128 -13.40 -8.45 5.52
C LEU A 128 -12.88 -7.58 4.36
N THR A 129 -11.56 -7.52 4.19
CA THR A 129 -10.91 -6.73 3.13
C THR A 129 -11.23 -7.31 1.76
N GLU A 130 -11.12 -8.62 1.61
CA GLU A 130 -11.44 -9.35 0.39
C GLU A 130 -12.91 -9.17 0.00
N ALA A 131 -13.84 -9.34 0.96
CA ALA A 131 -15.26 -9.14 0.68
C ALA A 131 -15.57 -7.74 0.14
N GLN A 132 -14.98 -6.68 0.70
CA GLN A 132 -15.15 -5.32 0.22
C GLN A 132 -14.45 -5.08 -1.14
N ALA A 133 -13.28 -5.67 -1.36
CA ALA A 133 -12.58 -5.59 -2.64
C ALA A 133 -13.34 -6.33 -3.75
N ARG A 134 -13.94 -7.48 -3.44
CA ARG A 134 -14.78 -8.25 -4.36
C ARG A 134 -16.04 -7.47 -4.76
N GLU A 135 -16.66 -6.81 -3.79
CA GLU A 135 -17.82 -5.97 -4.06
C GLU A 135 -17.43 -4.71 -4.85
N ALA A 136 -16.28 -4.09 -4.56
CA ALA A 136 -15.76 -2.99 -5.39
C ALA A 136 -15.50 -3.46 -6.82
N ALA A 137 -14.84 -4.60 -7.01
CA ALA A 137 -14.61 -5.19 -8.32
C ALA A 137 -15.92 -5.41 -9.09
N ARG A 138 -16.95 -5.96 -8.43
CA ARG A 138 -18.28 -6.15 -9.03
C ARG A 138 -18.93 -4.82 -9.48
N LEU A 139 -18.88 -3.80 -8.62
CA LEU A 139 -19.48 -2.49 -8.89
C LEU A 139 -18.81 -1.74 -10.06
N PHE A 140 -17.49 -1.87 -10.15
CA PHE A 140 -16.71 -1.26 -11.24
C PHE A 140 -16.56 -2.18 -12.46
N GLY A 141 -17.20 -3.37 -12.48
CA GLY A 141 -17.12 -4.32 -13.59
C GLY A 141 -15.72 -4.89 -13.81
N LYS A 142 -14.95 -5.15 -12.71
CA LYS A 142 -13.58 -5.65 -12.75
C LYS A 142 -13.51 -7.08 -12.21
N ARG A 143 -12.45 -7.81 -12.59
CA ARG A 143 -12.12 -9.09 -11.98
C ARG A 143 -11.23 -8.84 -10.76
N LEU A 144 -11.53 -9.47 -9.61
CA LEU A 144 -10.62 -9.52 -8.47
C LEU A 144 -9.68 -10.71 -8.65
N ILE A 145 -8.39 -10.46 -8.49
CA ILE A 145 -7.30 -11.47 -8.44
C ILE A 145 -6.73 -11.47 -7.03
N GLU A 146 -6.73 -12.63 -6.42
CA GLU A 146 -6.18 -12.79 -5.08
C GLU A 146 -4.75 -13.32 -5.15
N VAL A 147 -3.86 -12.63 -4.44
CA VAL A 147 -2.47 -13.03 -4.24
C VAL A 147 -2.21 -13.21 -2.75
N ARG A 148 -1.49 -14.26 -2.39
CA ARG A 148 -0.97 -14.47 -1.04
C ARG A 148 0.54 -14.59 -1.10
N THR A 149 1.25 -13.99 -0.14
CA THR A 149 2.71 -14.02 -0.13
C THR A 149 3.29 -13.70 1.25
N ASN A 150 4.48 -14.24 1.54
CA ASN A 150 5.25 -13.90 2.73
C ASN A 150 6.31 -12.80 2.50
N LEU A 151 6.32 -12.15 1.35
CA LEU A 151 7.34 -11.15 0.97
C LEU A 151 7.56 -10.04 2.00
N HIS A 152 6.52 -9.57 2.67
CA HIS A 152 6.65 -8.52 3.70
C HIS A 152 7.38 -9.03 4.95
N TRP A 153 7.15 -10.28 5.33
CA TRP A 153 7.64 -10.85 6.59
C TRP A 153 9.01 -11.51 6.47
N GLU A 154 9.34 -11.96 5.26
CA GLU A 154 10.62 -12.55 4.89
C GLU A 154 11.56 -11.53 4.21
N GLN A 155 11.29 -10.24 4.39
CA GLN A 155 12.14 -9.21 3.82
C GLN A 155 13.60 -9.36 4.29
N PRO A 156 14.57 -9.21 3.39
CA PRO A 156 15.98 -9.57 3.66
C PRO A 156 16.76 -8.51 4.45
N GLY A 157 16.17 -7.87 5.45
CA GLY A 157 16.88 -6.90 6.27
C GLY A 157 17.34 -5.64 5.52
N VAL A 158 16.65 -5.23 4.46
CA VAL A 158 16.96 -4.02 3.70
C VAL A 158 16.79 -2.80 4.61
N PRO A 159 17.81 -1.94 4.76
CA PRO A 159 17.68 -0.69 5.49
C PRO A 159 16.53 0.16 4.92
N GLY A 160 15.76 0.82 5.81
CA GLY A 160 14.49 1.43 5.45
C GLY A 160 13.30 0.46 5.46
N GLY A 161 13.55 -0.82 5.70
CA GLY A 161 12.53 -1.86 5.92
C GLY A 161 11.52 -1.95 4.78
N TRP A 162 10.25 -2.17 5.14
CA TRP A 162 9.16 -2.27 4.16
C TRP A 162 9.01 -1.00 3.30
N GLY A 163 9.34 0.18 3.86
CA GLY A 163 9.32 1.45 3.12
C GLY A 163 10.17 1.44 1.86
N MET A 164 11.32 0.77 1.87
CA MET A 164 12.20 0.61 0.71
C MET A 164 11.94 -0.66 -0.09
N TYR A 165 11.48 -1.73 0.58
CA TYR A 165 11.37 -3.05 -0.04
C TYR A 165 10.04 -3.31 -0.74
N HIS A 166 8.96 -2.58 -0.44
CA HIS A 166 7.64 -2.85 -1.03
C HIS A 166 7.59 -2.65 -2.56
N GLY A 167 8.38 -1.73 -3.13
CA GLY A 167 8.46 -1.56 -4.58
C GLY A 167 9.01 -2.80 -5.30
N PRO A 168 10.19 -3.33 -4.91
CA PRO A 168 10.68 -4.62 -5.38
C PRO A 168 9.67 -5.76 -5.18
N ALA A 169 8.96 -5.78 -4.05
CA ALA A 169 7.94 -6.80 -3.80
C ALA A 169 6.74 -6.68 -4.76
N LEU A 170 6.29 -5.46 -5.09
CA LEU A 170 5.25 -5.22 -6.10
C LEU A 170 5.73 -5.63 -7.50
N ALA A 171 6.97 -5.30 -7.88
CA ALA A 171 7.55 -5.75 -9.15
C ALA A 171 7.62 -7.28 -9.23
N ALA A 172 8.01 -7.95 -8.15
CA ALA A 172 8.04 -9.41 -8.08
C ALA A 172 6.65 -10.04 -8.29
N VAL A 173 5.61 -9.50 -7.64
CA VAL A 173 4.22 -9.96 -7.85
C VAL A 173 3.77 -9.67 -9.29
N THR A 174 4.15 -8.52 -9.85
CA THR A 174 3.84 -8.17 -11.25
C THR A 174 4.41 -9.21 -12.21
N TYR A 175 5.66 -9.61 -12.03
CA TYR A 175 6.29 -10.63 -12.92
C TYR A 175 5.68 -12.00 -12.71
N ALA A 176 5.38 -12.39 -11.48
CA ALA A 176 4.70 -13.65 -11.23
C ALA A 176 3.33 -13.73 -11.92
N LEU A 177 2.63 -12.60 -12.05
CA LEU A 177 1.34 -12.49 -12.74
C LEU A 177 1.44 -12.14 -14.23
N ALA A 178 2.61 -12.13 -14.85
CA ALA A 178 2.81 -11.75 -16.25
C ALA A 178 1.91 -12.48 -17.27
N PRO A 179 1.49 -13.77 -17.07
CA PRO A 179 0.52 -14.40 -17.94
C PRO A 179 -0.85 -13.71 -18.00
N LEU A 180 -1.19 -12.89 -17.01
CA LEU A 180 -2.49 -12.24 -16.87
C LEU A 180 -2.54 -10.86 -17.55
N HIS A 181 -1.44 -10.10 -17.54
CA HIS A 181 -1.44 -8.68 -17.92
C HIS A 181 -0.17 -8.22 -18.62
N GLY A 182 -0.34 -7.34 -19.60
CA GLY A 182 0.77 -6.58 -20.24
C GLY A 182 0.98 -5.20 -19.61
N ARG A 183 0.13 -4.78 -18.67
CA ARG A 183 0.29 -3.52 -17.92
C ARG A 183 -0.16 -3.69 -16.48
N MET A 184 0.64 -3.14 -15.56
CA MET A 184 0.34 -3.08 -14.14
C MET A 184 0.42 -1.65 -13.65
N TYR A 185 -0.65 -1.16 -13.02
CA TYR A 185 -0.66 0.12 -12.32
C TYR A 185 -0.29 -0.04 -10.85
N ILE A 186 0.61 0.82 -10.38
CA ILE A 186 0.95 1.00 -8.97
C ILE A 186 0.47 2.39 -8.54
N ALA A 187 -0.47 2.47 -7.61
CA ALA A 187 -1.00 3.73 -7.13
C ALA A 187 0.00 4.44 -6.22
N SER A 188 0.34 5.69 -6.55
CA SER A 188 1.27 6.52 -5.79
C SER A 188 0.73 6.87 -4.41
N SER A 189 1.56 6.78 -3.37
CA SER A 189 1.25 7.27 -2.04
C SER A 189 1.44 8.78 -1.90
N TYR A 190 2.46 9.33 -2.57
CA TYR A 190 2.89 10.73 -2.43
C TYR A 190 2.57 11.55 -3.68
N SER A 191 2.41 12.86 -3.49
CA SER A 191 2.29 13.82 -4.59
C SER A 191 3.65 14.07 -5.24
N TYR A 192 3.64 14.59 -6.47
CA TYR A 192 4.90 15.00 -7.13
C TYR A 192 5.68 16.08 -6.35
N ALA A 193 5.01 16.85 -5.48
CA ALA A 193 5.67 17.86 -4.65
C ALA A 193 6.38 17.26 -3.42
N ASP A 194 5.97 16.04 -2.99
CA ASP A 194 6.41 15.39 -1.75
C ASP A 194 7.27 14.15 -2.02
N LEU A 195 7.82 14.03 -3.23
CA LEU A 195 8.66 12.89 -3.60
C LEU A 195 9.94 12.84 -2.76
N HIS A 196 10.24 11.68 -2.26
CA HIS A 196 11.45 11.36 -1.49
C HIS A 196 11.82 9.89 -1.70
N PRO A 197 13.00 9.43 -1.27
CA PRO A 197 13.39 8.02 -1.35
C PRO A 197 12.33 7.10 -0.77
N TRP A 198 11.71 6.28 -1.63
CA TRP A 198 10.61 5.37 -1.30
C TRP A 198 10.59 4.19 -2.24
N GLY A 199 10.24 3.00 -1.76
CA GLY A 199 10.36 1.76 -2.52
C GLY A 199 9.54 1.74 -3.82
N SER A 200 8.33 2.31 -3.84
CA SER A 200 7.56 2.57 -5.06
C SER A 200 7.61 4.08 -5.36
N HIS A 201 8.15 4.42 -6.52
CA HIS A 201 8.49 5.81 -6.88
C HIS A 201 8.41 5.99 -8.40
N PRO A 202 8.01 7.18 -8.91
CA PRO A 202 7.92 7.42 -10.35
C PRO A 202 9.26 7.29 -11.10
N LEU A 203 10.40 7.39 -10.41
CA LEU A 203 11.72 7.11 -10.98
C LEU A 203 12.06 5.62 -11.03
N LEU A 204 11.47 4.78 -10.18
CA LEU A 204 11.81 3.35 -10.06
C LEU A 204 10.80 2.46 -10.76
N ASP A 205 9.49 2.64 -10.49
CA ASP A 205 8.47 1.71 -10.94
C ASP A 205 8.50 1.46 -12.45
N PRO A 206 8.61 2.48 -13.33
CA PRO A 206 8.70 2.26 -14.77
C PRO A 206 9.95 1.50 -15.21
N LEU A 207 11.06 1.60 -14.46
CA LEU A 207 12.32 0.91 -14.79
C LEU A 207 12.22 -0.61 -14.57
N TRP A 208 11.29 -1.06 -13.72
CA TRP A 208 10.98 -2.49 -13.57
C TRP A 208 10.15 -3.06 -14.72
N SER A 209 9.85 -2.32 -15.79
CA SER A 209 9.15 -2.87 -16.96
C SER A 209 10.01 -3.87 -17.69
N THR A 210 9.33 -4.88 -18.27
CA THR A 210 9.91 -5.90 -19.17
C THR A 210 9.19 -5.85 -20.52
N GLU A 211 9.60 -6.65 -21.48
CA GLU A 211 8.87 -6.81 -22.74
C GLU A 211 7.47 -7.40 -22.51
N ALA A 212 7.32 -8.22 -21.47
CA ALA A 212 6.06 -8.85 -21.13
C ALA A 212 5.09 -7.93 -20.39
N VAL A 213 5.61 -7.05 -19.51
CA VAL A 213 4.78 -6.23 -18.63
C VAL A 213 5.33 -4.81 -18.50
N ARG A 214 4.49 -3.83 -18.81
CA ARG A 214 4.75 -2.42 -18.49
C ARG A 214 4.24 -2.08 -17.09
N ILE A 215 5.11 -1.58 -16.21
CA ILE A 215 4.74 -1.07 -14.90
C ILE A 215 4.57 0.44 -14.99
N VAL A 216 3.47 0.95 -14.44
CA VAL A 216 3.10 2.36 -14.48
C VAL A 216 2.86 2.86 -13.06
N HIS A 217 3.65 3.83 -12.61
CA HIS A 217 3.41 4.58 -11.39
C HIS A 217 2.31 5.62 -11.66
N ASP A 218 1.22 5.63 -10.88
CA ASP A 218 0.05 6.46 -11.15
C ASP A 218 -0.42 7.23 -9.93
N GLY A 219 -0.91 8.43 -10.15
CA GLY A 219 -1.61 9.21 -9.14
C GLY A 219 -0.71 10.09 -8.27
N GLY A 220 0.20 10.87 -8.88
CA GLY A 220 1.04 11.86 -8.18
C GLY A 220 0.31 13.12 -7.71
N GLU A 221 -1.02 13.10 -7.64
CA GLU A 221 -1.87 14.15 -7.07
C GLU A 221 -1.84 14.12 -5.55
N THR A 222 -2.18 15.25 -4.89
CA THR A 222 -2.25 15.32 -3.43
C THR A 222 -3.32 14.38 -2.86
N ARG A 223 -3.22 14.01 -1.59
CA ARG A 223 -4.24 13.21 -0.91
C ARG A 223 -5.62 13.87 -0.95
N MET A 224 -5.65 15.19 -0.80
CA MET A 224 -6.89 15.95 -0.84
C MET A 224 -7.50 15.97 -2.25
N ASP A 225 -6.69 16.03 -3.31
CA ASP A 225 -7.20 15.96 -4.69
C ASP A 225 -7.81 14.58 -4.98
N LYS A 226 -7.13 13.50 -4.55
CA LYS A 226 -7.67 12.14 -4.65
C LYS A 226 -9.00 12.00 -3.92
N LEU A 227 -9.11 12.51 -2.70
CA LEU A 227 -10.37 12.49 -1.95
C LEU A 227 -11.47 13.30 -2.63
N ARG A 228 -11.17 14.45 -3.27
CA ARG A 228 -12.16 15.22 -4.06
C ARG A 228 -12.77 14.40 -5.20
N VAL A 229 -12.00 13.53 -5.82
CA VAL A 229 -12.53 12.59 -6.80
C VAL A 229 -13.42 11.55 -6.12
N LEU A 230 -12.92 10.94 -5.03
CA LEU A 230 -13.62 9.84 -4.36
C LEU A 230 -14.97 10.24 -3.77
N VAL A 231 -15.14 11.47 -3.29
CA VAL A 231 -16.44 11.93 -2.74
C VAL A 231 -17.56 11.95 -3.77
N GLN A 232 -17.25 11.90 -5.06
CA GLN A 232 -18.21 11.79 -6.15
C GLN A 232 -18.66 10.34 -6.38
N TYR A 233 -18.05 9.36 -5.71
CA TYR A 233 -18.30 7.92 -5.85
C TYR A 233 -18.66 7.30 -4.49
N PRO A 234 -19.93 7.40 -4.04
CA PRO A 234 -20.37 6.87 -2.74
C PRO A 234 -20.09 5.38 -2.56
N GLU A 235 -20.12 4.60 -3.66
CA GLU A 235 -19.79 3.18 -3.68
C GLU A 235 -18.31 2.91 -3.36
N ALA A 236 -17.38 3.79 -3.75
CA ALA A 236 -15.98 3.71 -3.38
C ALA A 236 -15.78 4.16 -1.92
N LEU A 237 -16.39 5.29 -1.51
CA LEU A 237 -16.28 5.81 -0.15
C LEU A 237 -16.72 4.81 0.91
N SER A 238 -17.84 4.12 0.69
CA SER A 238 -18.37 3.15 1.66
C SER A 238 -17.49 1.91 1.84
N ARG A 239 -16.51 1.71 0.96
CA ARG A 239 -15.60 0.56 0.92
C ARG A 239 -14.14 0.94 1.14
N LEU A 240 -13.85 2.19 1.51
CA LEU A 240 -12.48 2.61 1.80
C LEU A 240 -11.88 1.78 2.94
N ARG A 241 -10.66 1.29 2.73
CA ARG A 241 -9.84 0.66 3.75
C ARG A 241 -8.49 1.39 3.85
N VAL A 242 -8.27 2.07 4.96
CA VAL A 242 -7.03 2.84 5.19
C VAL A 242 -6.28 2.40 6.45
N CYS A 243 -6.91 1.60 7.30
CA CYS A 243 -6.37 1.18 8.58
C CYS A 243 -5.15 0.27 8.42
N TRP A 244 -4.08 0.56 9.14
CA TRP A 244 -2.86 -0.23 9.21
C TRP A 244 -2.66 -0.93 10.56
N GLU A 245 -3.46 -0.57 11.58
CA GLU A 245 -3.34 -1.15 12.91
C GLU A 245 -3.91 -2.58 12.99
N ASN A 246 -4.81 -2.94 12.07
CA ASN A 246 -5.44 -4.27 12.00
C ASN A 246 -5.96 -4.76 13.36
N LEU A 247 -6.80 -3.92 14.03
CA LEU A 247 -7.34 -4.21 15.35
C LEU A 247 -8.59 -5.09 15.33
N GLY A 248 -8.83 -5.83 14.24
CA GLY A 248 -9.98 -6.71 14.07
C GLY A 248 -11.22 -6.04 13.49
N GLU A 249 -11.15 -4.74 13.17
CA GLU A 249 -12.17 -3.96 12.48
C GLU A 249 -11.68 -3.59 11.07
N TYR A 250 -12.61 -3.33 10.17
CA TYR A 250 -12.29 -2.92 8.81
C TYR A 250 -11.48 -1.60 8.77
N ASN A 251 -11.95 -0.58 9.51
CA ASN A 251 -11.19 0.62 9.88
C ASN A 251 -11.39 0.90 11.36
N CYS A 252 -10.32 1.07 12.12
CA CYS A 252 -10.41 1.27 13.57
C CYS A 252 -10.95 2.67 13.97
N GLY A 253 -10.90 3.65 13.08
CA GLY A 253 -11.29 5.03 13.35
C GLY A 253 -10.38 5.80 14.32
N LEU A 254 -9.29 5.19 14.81
CA LEU A 254 -8.43 5.73 15.86
C LEU A 254 -6.99 5.97 15.43
N CYS A 255 -6.47 5.18 14.46
CA CYS A 255 -5.11 5.35 13.98
C CYS A 255 -4.97 6.59 13.10
N GLU A 256 -3.74 7.04 12.90
CA GLU A 256 -3.40 8.23 12.14
C GLU A 256 -4.05 8.22 10.74
N LYS A 257 -3.93 7.11 9.98
CA LYS A 257 -4.53 7.00 8.65
C LYS A 257 -6.06 7.11 8.66
N CYS A 258 -6.72 6.52 9.66
CA CYS A 258 -8.18 6.65 9.80
C CYS A 258 -8.57 8.10 10.13
N VAL A 259 -7.92 8.71 11.12
CA VAL A 259 -8.20 10.09 11.58
C VAL A 259 -7.95 11.08 10.44
N ARG A 260 -6.81 10.99 9.77
CA ARG A 260 -6.46 11.81 8.61
C ARG A 260 -7.49 11.70 7.49
N THR A 261 -7.93 10.48 7.16
CA THR A 261 -8.90 10.27 6.08
C THR A 261 -10.27 10.84 6.47
N MET A 262 -10.73 10.62 7.70
CA MET A 262 -11.98 11.21 8.20
C MET A 262 -11.93 12.75 8.20
N LEU A 263 -10.80 13.37 8.57
CA LEU A 263 -10.61 14.82 8.50
C LEU A 263 -10.67 15.33 7.06
N GLY A 264 -10.00 14.65 6.12
CA GLY A 264 -10.06 14.99 4.69
C GLY A 264 -11.48 14.92 4.14
N LEU A 265 -12.23 13.87 4.49
CA LEU A 265 -13.65 13.74 4.12
C LEU A 265 -14.49 14.86 4.74
N ARG A 266 -14.26 15.20 6.01
CA ARG A 266 -14.94 16.31 6.69
C ARG A 266 -14.66 17.65 6.02
N ALA A 267 -13.42 17.88 5.59
CA ALA A 267 -13.05 19.08 4.84
C ALA A 267 -13.75 19.19 3.47
N LEU A 268 -14.20 18.07 2.92
CA LEU A 268 -14.94 17.98 1.66
C LEU A 268 -16.47 17.88 1.86
N GLY A 269 -16.96 18.14 3.07
CA GLY A 269 -18.39 18.17 3.38
C GLY A 269 -19.02 16.80 3.64
N VAL A 270 -18.20 15.74 3.78
CA VAL A 270 -18.69 14.40 4.13
C VAL A 270 -18.59 14.21 5.65
N ASP A 271 -19.69 14.45 6.34
CA ASP A 271 -19.75 14.37 7.81
C ASP A 271 -19.64 12.95 8.34
N ARG A 272 -20.18 11.98 7.63
CA ARG A 272 -20.14 10.56 7.99
C ARG A 272 -19.85 9.72 6.76
N CYS A 273 -18.99 8.73 6.92
CA CYS A 273 -18.67 7.75 5.89
C CYS A 273 -18.85 6.35 6.48
N ALA A 274 -19.63 5.51 5.81
CA ALA A 274 -19.95 4.16 6.27
C ALA A 274 -18.71 3.26 6.47
N ALA A 275 -17.58 3.59 5.83
CA ALA A 275 -16.33 2.85 6.00
C ALA A 275 -15.67 3.09 7.37
N PHE A 276 -16.09 4.11 8.15
CA PHE A 276 -15.46 4.48 9.41
C PHE A 276 -16.46 4.52 10.55
N PRO A 277 -16.05 4.15 11.79
CA PRO A 277 -16.82 4.40 12.98
C PRO A 277 -16.88 5.91 13.28
N ASP A 278 -17.95 6.37 13.95
CA ASP A 278 -18.12 7.77 14.35
C ASP A 278 -17.29 8.07 15.62
N THR A 279 -15.97 8.17 15.45
CA THR A 279 -14.99 8.33 16.54
C THR A 279 -14.27 9.67 16.50
N LEU A 280 -14.44 10.47 15.43
CA LEU A 280 -13.65 11.66 15.19
C LEU A 280 -13.98 12.78 16.19
N THR A 281 -13.03 13.10 17.08
CA THR A 281 -13.09 14.20 18.02
C THR A 281 -11.86 15.09 17.94
N GLN A 282 -11.95 16.35 18.37
CA GLN A 282 -10.79 17.25 18.41
C GLN A 282 -9.67 16.69 19.30
N GLU A 283 -10.02 16.04 20.42
CA GLU A 283 -9.04 15.46 21.33
C GLU A 283 -8.30 14.30 20.65
N LEU A 284 -9.02 13.40 19.95
CA LEU A 284 -8.40 12.33 19.18
C LEU A 284 -7.44 12.88 18.11
N VAL A 285 -7.79 14.00 17.45
CA VAL A 285 -6.93 14.67 16.46
C VAL A 285 -5.66 15.23 17.13
N ARG A 286 -5.77 15.91 18.27
CA ARG A 286 -4.61 16.44 19.01
C ARG A 286 -3.65 15.37 19.53
N GLN A 287 -4.17 14.15 19.76
CA GLN A 287 -3.41 13.02 20.28
C GLN A 287 -2.67 12.23 19.19
N GLN A 288 -2.84 12.56 17.91
CA GLN A 288 -2.14 11.82 16.86
C GLN A 288 -0.64 12.12 16.88
N GLU A 289 0.17 11.05 16.83
CA GLU A 289 1.60 11.13 16.63
C GLU A 289 1.90 11.16 15.14
N LEU A 290 2.61 12.19 14.70
CA LEU A 290 2.98 12.33 13.29
C LEU A 290 4.41 11.84 13.07
N SER A 291 4.59 11.04 12.01
CA SER A 291 5.89 10.77 11.41
C SER A 291 6.21 11.86 10.38
N HIS A 292 7.43 11.84 9.84
CA HIS A 292 7.79 12.68 8.70
C HIS A 292 6.76 12.55 7.57
N ASP A 293 6.46 11.31 7.17
CA ASP A 293 5.55 11.02 6.07
C ASP A 293 4.11 11.47 6.35
N SER A 294 3.60 11.20 7.56
CA SER A 294 2.23 11.59 7.89
C SER A 294 2.07 13.11 8.01
N ALA A 295 3.11 13.82 8.47
CA ALA A 295 3.07 15.29 8.59
C ALA A 295 2.86 15.98 7.23
N LEU A 296 3.37 15.42 6.13
CA LEU A 296 3.10 15.91 4.76
C LEU A 296 1.60 15.94 4.49
N PHE A 297 0.92 14.83 4.69
CA PHE A 297 -0.52 14.72 4.48
C PHE A 297 -1.35 15.56 5.46
N TRP A 298 -0.88 15.75 6.70
CA TRP A 298 -1.58 16.57 7.69
C TRP A 298 -1.54 18.06 7.33
N ARG A 299 -0.47 18.53 6.68
CA ARG A 299 -0.41 19.90 6.17
C ARG A 299 -1.43 20.17 5.07
N GLU A 300 -1.73 19.17 4.22
CA GLU A 300 -2.80 19.28 3.20
C GLU A 300 -4.20 19.47 3.81
N LEU A 301 -4.44 19.01 5.05
CA LEU A 301 -5.72 19.17 5.74
C LEU A 301 -6.01 20.62 6.16
N LEU A 302 -4.99 21.49 6.21
CA LEU A 302 -5.16 22.90 6.52
C LEU A 302 -5.73 23.65 5.30
N CYS A 303 -6.94 23.27 4.90
CA CYS A 303 -7.64 23.83 3.76
C CYS A 303 -8.95 24.52 4.21
N PRO A 304 -9.52 25.45 3.41
CA PRO A 304 -10.69 26.25 3.79
C PRO A 304 -11.94 25.44 4.18
N GLY A 305 -12.08 24.22 3.64
CA GLY A 305 -13.23 23.35 3.90
C GLY A 305 -13.22 22.66 5.26
N LEU A 306 -12.06 22.58 5.96
CA LEU A 306 -12.01 21.95 7.27
C LEU A 306 -12.64 22.86 8.32
N PRO A 307 -13.57 22.37 9.18
CA PRO A 307 -14.18 23.16 10.24
C PRO A 307 -13.14 23.79 11.18
N PRO A 308 -13.31 25.07 11.63
CA PRO A 308 -12.30 25.78 12.42
C PRO A 308 -11.84 25.06 13.69
N THR A 309 -12.75 24.31 14.32
CA THR A 309 -12.45 23.50 15.52
C THR A 309 -11.47 22.37 15.23
N PHE A 310 -11.56 21.74 14.07
CA PHE A 310 -10.60 20.73 13.63
C PHE A 310 -9.33 21.36 13.06
N GLN A 311 -9.39 22.52 12.40
CA GLN A 311 -8.19 23.25 11.98
C GLN A 311 -7.25 23.51 13.16
N ALA A 312 -7.76 24.04 14.27
CA ALA A 312 -6.97 24.27 15.49
C ALA A 312 -6.36 22.97 16.06
N ALA A 313 -7.08 21.86 15.99
CA ALA A 313 -6.58 20.57 16.46
C ALA A 313 -5.48 20.02 15.55
N VAL A 314 -5.64 20.12 14.22
CA VAL A 314 -4.62 19.73 13.22
C VAL A 314 -3.37 20.59 13.35
N GLN A 315 -3.52 21.92 13.47
CA GLN A 315 -2.39 22.83 13.72
C GLN A 315 -1.63 22.47 14.99
N SER A 316 -2.34 22.11 16.07
CA SER A 316 -1.71 21.69 17.32
C SER A 316 -0.91 20.39 17.17
N ALA A 317 -1.40 19.41 16.40
CA ALA A 317 -0.68 18.18 16.13
C ALA A 317 0.57 18.42 15.28
N ILE A 318 0.47 19.21 14.22
CA ILE A 318 1.60 19.61 13.36
C ILE A 318 2.65 20.40 14.19
N HIS A 319 2.21 21.36 15.00
CA HIS A 319 3.12 22.12 15.85
C HIS A 319 3.88 21.21 16.85
N SER A 320 3.20 20.24 17.44
CA SER A 320 3.85 19.27 18.34
C SER A 320 4.93 18.46 17.61
N TYR A 321 4.67 18.04 16.38
CA TYR A 321 5.64 17.35 15.53
C TYR A 321 6.83 18.25 15.18
N ASP A 322 6.58 19.45 14.67
CA ASP A 322 7.61 20.40 14.23
C ASP A 322 8.53 20.86 15.39
N ALA A 323 7.98 20.95 16.60
CA ALA A 323 8.71 21.28 17.82
C ALA A 323 9.45 20.09 18.46
N GLY A 324 9.36 18.89 17.88
CA GLY A 324 9.96 17.65 18.44
C GLY A 324 9.44 17.32 19.84
N LEU A 325 8.20 17.74 20.17
CA LEU A 325 7.61 17.49 21.49
C LEU A 325 7.30 16.00 21.64
N PRO A 326 7.54 15.42 22.84
CA PRO A 326 7.15 14.05 23.09
C PRO A 326 5.63 13.90 22.94
N PRO A 327 5.15 12.69 22.59
CA PRO A 327 3.72 12.40 22.51
C PRO A 327 3.02 12.85 23.80
N ARG A 328 1.88 13.52 23.68
CA ARG A 328 1.07 13.89 24.86
C ARG A 328 0.72 12.62 25.61
N THR A 329 1.01 12.59 26.90
CA THR A 329 0.76 11.45 27.80
C THR A 329 -0.70 10.99 27.66
N GLY A 330 -0.91 9.81 27.10
CA GLY A 330 -2.21 9.22 26.74
C GLY A 330 -2.09 8.21 25.61
N HIS A 331 -0.99 8.21 24.84
CA HIS A 331 -0.73 7.16 23.86
C HIS A 331 -0.37 5.85 24.54
N LEU A 332 -1.36 5.01 24.64
CA LEU A 332 -1.15 3.60 24.97
C LEU A 332 -0.27 2.98 23.87
N LYS A 333 0.90 2.42 24.26
CA LYS A 333 1.76 1.65 23.35
C LYS A 333 0.91 0.67 22.55
N ARG A 334 1.27 0.40 21.28
CA ARG A 334 0.51 -0.49 20.35
C ARG A 334 -0.08 -1.74 21.03
N GLY A 335 0.70 -2.40 21.91
CA GLY A 335 0.27 -3.57 22.65
C GLY A 335 -0.87 -3.31 23.64
N VAL A 336 -0.91 -2.13 24.27
CA VAL A 336 -1.96 -1.74 25.24
C VAL A 336 -3.21 -1.28 24.49
N LYS A 337 -3.09 -0.62 23.34
CA LYS A 337 -4.23 -0.33 22.43
C LYS A 337 -4.91 -1.62 22.01
N ARG A 338 -4.13 -2.61 21.58
CA ARG A 338 -4.62 -3.94 21.18
C ARG A 338 -5.36 -4.66 22.34
N TRP A 339 -4.80 -4.59 23.54
CA TRP A 339 -5.39 -5.21 24.72
C TRP A 339 -6.69 -4.51 25.16
N LEU A 340 -6.73 -3.16 25.19
CA LEU A 340 -7.93 -2.39 25.50
C LEU A 340 -9.03 -2.59 24.47
N TYR A 341 -8.67 -2.68 23.19
CA TYR A 341 -9.62 -2.93 22.11
C TYR A 341 -10.24 -4.33 22.26
N ALA A 342 -9.42 -5.35 22.54
CA ALA A 342 -9.90 -6.69 22.83
C ALA A 342 -10.82 -6.73 24.06
N LEU A 343 -10.50 -5.97 25.10
CA LEU A 343 -11.33 -5.85 26.32
C LEU A 343 -12.68 -5.18 26.04
N LEU A 344 -12.68 -4.07 25.29
CA LEU A 344 -13.91 -3.35 24.92
C LEU A 344 -14.84 -4.20 24.03
N HIS A 345 -14.26 -5.00 23.12
CA HIS A 345 -15.04 -5.93 22.30
C HIS A 345 -15.60 -7.10 23.11
N SER A 346 -14.82 -7.65 24.04
CA SER A 346 -15.30 -8.69 24.94
C SER A 346 -16.45 -8.20 25.82
N VAL A 347 -16.38 -6.96 26.33
CA VAL A 347 -17.45 -6.34 27.11
C VAL A 347 -18.69 -6.06 26.24
N ARG A 348 -18.54 -5.57 25.01
CA ARG A 348 -19.66 -5.37 24.07
C ARG A 348 -20.35 -6.68 23.69
N ALA A 349 -19.58 -7.74 23.44
CA ALA A 349 -20.13 -9.07 23.14
C ALA A 349 -20.94 -9.66 24.31
N LEU A 350 -20.54 -9.33 25.55
CA LEU A 350 -21.28 -9.73 26.77
C LEU A 350 -22.52 -8.86 27.05
N MET A 351 -22.61 -7.67 26.47
CA MET A 351 -23.74 -6.73 26.63
C MET A 351 -24.75 -6.78 25.46
N SER A 352 -24.52 -7.59 24.43
CA SER A 352 -25.54 -7.85 23.40
C SER A 352 -26.71 -8.62 24.03
N PRO A 353 -27.98 -8.14 23.91
CA PRO A 353 -29.11 -8.88 24.43
C PRO A 353 -29.17 -10.25 23.74
N ILE A 354 -29.24 -11.30 24.53
CA ILE A 354 -29.59 -12.64 24.06
C ILE A 354 -31.05 -12.53 23.62
N ASP A 355 -31.28 -12.46 22.31
CA ASP A 355 -32.62 -12.69 21.77
C ASP A 355 -32.99 -14.13 22.11
N ARG A 356 -33.80 -14.25 23.18
CA ARG A 356 -34.56 -15.46 23.48
C ARG A 356 -35.93 -15.30 22.82
N SER A 357 -36.10 -15.90 21.69
CA SER A 357 -37.42 -16.42 21.28
C SER A 357 -37.25 -17.49 20.21
#